data_b96c8110a0fe1890fdf0bedb8bb311a1
#
_entry.id   b96c8110a0fe1890fdf0bedb8bb311a1
#
_cell.length_a   1.000
_cell.length_b   1.000
_cell.length_c   1.000
_cell.angle_alpha   90.00
_cell.angle_beta   90.00
_cell.angle_gamma   90.00
#
_symmetry.space_group_name_H-M   'P 1'
#
loop_
_entity.id
_entity.type
_entity.pdbx_description
1 polymer ?
#
loop_
_entity_poly.entity_id
_entity_poly.type
_entity_poly.pdbx_seq_one_letter_code
_entity_poly.pdbx_strand_id
1 'polypeptide(L)'
;MEGKIVRWNQRNDIDKYDGFIIPGGWGYEDRIRAVVIMAKDPIFDIIKKEAENDKPVLGICNGAQALVECGMIPGLKDKVEMALAPNNNPFVSGYYCTWIYLKNEQDKNRCIFTKFIEKDDVIPMPIAHGEGRFTTKDDSLINQLIKNKQIIFRYSTNDGQIEEKFPTNPNGSIHNIAAICNKKGNVMAIMPHPERASFIRQLPDATELKNKFNGNIRAMEDPAPAMSIFVSMKKYIEEKIV
;
A
#
# COMPACT_ATOMS: atom_id res chain seq x y z
N MET A 1 16.53 5.47 10.32
CA MET A 1 16.28 5.54 8.85
C MET A 1 16.12 7.01 8.50
N GLU A 2 16.88 7.48 7.52
CA GLU A 2 16.79 8.83 6.95
C GLU A 2 16.06 8.77 5.62
N GLY A 3 15.13 9.69 5.39
CA GLY A 3 14.39 9.76 4.14
C GLY A 3 14.94 10.87 3.23
N LYS A 4 15.19 10.55 1.96
CA LYS A 4 15.61 11.51 0.94
C LYS A 4 14.60 11.53 -0.21
N ILE A 5 14.14 12.74 -0.56
CA ILE A 5 13.25 12.93 -1.72
C ILE A 5 14.11 12.95 -2.98
N VAL A 6 13.81 12.03 -3.90
CA VAL A 6 14.46 11.93 -5.21
C VAL A 6 13.40 12.16 -6.28
N ARG A 7 13.69 13.07 -7.21
CA ARG A 7 12.80 13.33 -8.35
C ARG A 7 13.05 12.31 -9.46
N TRP A 8 12.04 12.02 -10.27
CA TRP A 8 12.08 11.07 -11.38
C TRP A 8 13.26 11.31 -12.37
N ASN A 9 13.70 12.55 -12.54
CA ASN A 9 14.82 12.93 -13.41
C ASN A 9 16.19 12.92 -12.69
N GLN A 10 16.25 12.55 -11.41
CA GLN A 10 17.47 12.43 -10.62
C GLN A 10 17.82 10.95 -10.43
N ARG A 11 18.20 10.27 -11.52
CA ARG A 11 18.40 8.81 -11.52
C ARG A 11 19.78 8.36 -11.05
N ASN A 12 20.73 9.28 -10.96
CA ASN A 12 22.08 8.96 -10.52
C ASN A 12 22.08 8.57 -9.05
N ASP A 13 22.80 7.51 -8.72
CA ASP A 13 23.01 7.04 -7.35
C ASP A 13 21.75 6.51 -6.63
N ILE A 14 20.68 6.18 -7.35
CA ILE A 14 19.46 5.60 -6.75
C ILE A 14 19.77 4.22 -6.16
N ASP A 15 20.63 3.46 -6.77
CA ASP A 15 21.12 2.15 -6.31
C ASP A 15 21.83 2.20 -4.95
N LYS A 16 22.24 3.38 -4.47
CA LYS A 16 22.86 3.56 -3.14
C LYS A 16 21.85 3.59 -1.99
N TYR A 17 20.53 3.74 -2.28
CA TYR A 17 19.52 3.72 -1.23
C TYR A 17 19.17 2.30 -0.81
N ASP A 18 18.87 2.12 0.48
CA ASP A 18 18.57 0.83 1.09
C ASP A 18 17.12 0.38 0.88
N GLY A 19 16.26 1.27 0.37
CA GLY A 19 14.87 0.97 0.06
C GLY A 19 14.14 2.16 -0.54
N PHE A 20 12.94 1.90 -1.08
CA PHE A 20 12.21 2.88 -1.88
C PHE A 20 10.76 2.99 -1.41
N ILE A 21 10.27 4.23 -1.32
CA ILE A 21 8.85 4.54 -1.14
C ILE A 21 8.41 5.37 -2.34
N ILE A 22 7.42 4.85 -3.08
CA ILE A 22 6.78 5.54 -4.19
C ILE A 22 5.47 6.10 -3.64
N PRO A 23 5.39 7.43 -3.41
CA PRO A 23 4.25 8.03 -2.72
C PRO A 23 3.00 8.10 -3.60
N GLY A 24 1.87 8.45 -2.96
CA GLY A 24 0.67 8.85 -3.64
C GLY A 24 0.81 10.19 -4.38
N GLY A 25 -0.11 10.48 -5.27
CA GLY A 25 -0.12 11.70 -6.07
C GLY A 25 -0.90 11.53 -7.38
N TRP A 26 -0.52 12.32 -8.38
CA TRP A 26 -1.01 12.26 -9.76
C TRP A 26 0.18 12.33 -10.72
N GLY A 27 0.91 11.24 -10.83
CA GLY A 27 2.07 11.16 -11.71
C GLY A 27 1.68 11.43 -13.17
N TYR A 28 2.27 12.47 -13.78
CA TYR A 28 1.93 12.96 -15.12
C TYR A 28 0.44 13.32 -15.28
N GLU A 29 -0.20 13.84 -14.21
CA GLU A 29 -1.61 14.25 -14.18
C GLU A 29 -2.58 13.09 -14.48
N ASP A 30 -2.15 11.84 -14.31
CA ASP A 30 -2.88 10.60 -14.66
C ASP A 30 -3.44 10.60 -16.10
N ARG A 31 -2.75 11.29 -17.02
CA ARG A 31 -3.15 11.38 -18.44
C ARG A 31 -3.21 10.00 -19.06
N ILE A 32 -4.23 9.79 -19.92
CA ILE A 32 -4.61 8.51 -20.53
C ILE A 32 -5.31 7.61 -19.49
N ARG A 33 -4.64 7.26 -18.40
CA ARG A 33 -5.10 6.64 -17.15
C ARG A 33 -4.00 6.75 -16.09
N ALA A 34 -4.36 6.47 -14.86
CA ALA A 34 -3.43 6.58 -13.75
C ALA A 34 -2.10 5.88 -14.04
N VAL A 35 -1.02 6.62 -13.87
CA VAL A 35 0.39 6.22 -13.90
C VAL A 35 0.93 5.53 -15.16
N VAL A 36 0.15 5.36 -16.22
CA VAL A 36 0.60 4.64 -17.42
C VAL A 36 1.88 5.22 -18.03
N ILE A 37 2.07 6.54 -17.95
CA ILE A 37 3.30 7.22 -18.39
C ILE A 37 4.40 7.04 -17.34
N MET A 38 4.09 7.27 -16.06
CA MET A 38 5.02 7.15 -14.93
C MET A 38 5.67 5.76 -14.86
N ALA A 39 4.89 4.70 -15.04
CA ALA A 39 5.36 3.32 -14.99
C ALA A 39 6.34 2.94 -16.12
N LYS A 40 6.48 3.79 -17.14
CA LYS A 40 7.46 3.65 -18.25
C LYS A 40 8.72 4.48 -18.04
N ASP A 41 8.81 5.23 -16.94
CA ASP A 41 10.02 5.98 -16.63
C ASP A 41 11.16 5.01 -16.29
N PRO A 42 12.38 5.19 -16.88
CA PRO A 42 13.54 4.33 -16.60
C PRO A 42 13.95 4.21 -15.13
N ILE A 43 13.45 5.08 -14.25
CA ILE A 43 13.66 4.95 -12.80
C ILE A 43 13.07 3.63 -12.28
N PHE A 44 11.99 3.13 -12.88
CA PHE A 44 11.38 1.85 -12.48
C PHE A 44 12.22 0.64 -12.85
N ASP A 45 13.04 0.70 -13.91
CA ASP A 45 13.98 -0.37 -14.25
C ASP A 45 15.06 -0.50 -13.16
N ILE A 46 15.53 0.64 -12.64
CA ILE A 46 16.51 0.66 -11.54
C ILE A 46 15.85 0.12 -10.26
N ILE A 47 14.67 0.63 -9.89
CA ILE A 47 13.94 0.18 -8.68
C ILE A 47 13.62 -1.32 -8.76
N LYS A 48 13.23 -1.83 -9.95
CA LYS A 48 12.97 -3.26 -10.18
C LYS A 48 14.22 -4.09 -9.91
N LYS A 49 15.37 -3.69 -10.48
CA LYS A 49 16.66 -4.35 -10.25
C LYS A 49 17.02 -4.37 -8.76
N GLU A 50 16.85 -3.25 -8.07
CA GLU A 50 17.14 -3.16 -6.64
C GLU A 50 16.18 -4.00 -5.76
N ALA A 51 14.92 -4.13 -6.18
CA ALA A 51 13.97 -5.05 -5.55
C ALA A 51 14.35 -6.53 -5.77
N GLU A 52 14.93 -6.87 -6.92
CA GLU A 52 15.51 -8.20 -7.17
C GLU A 52 16.70 -8.49 -6.27
N ASN A 53 17.44 -7.45 -5.84
CA ASN A 53 18.51 -7.49 -4.84
C ASN A 53 17.98 -7.37 -3.39
N ASP A 54 16.72 -7.75 -3.16
CA ASP A 54 16.03 -7.81 -1.87
C ASP A 54 15.77 -6.46 -1.20
N LYS A 55 16.04 -5.32 -1.85
CA LYS A 55 15.68 -4.02 -1.28
C LYS A 55 14.16 -3.85 -1.19
N PRO A 56 13.65 -3.24 -0.10
CA PRO A 56 12.22 -3.02 0.09
C PRO A 56 11.69 -1.91 -0.83
N VAL A 57 10.51 -2.16 -1.43
CA VAL A 57 9.80 -1.18 -2.25
C VAL A 57 8.35 -1.09 -1.80
N LEU A 58 7.93 0.09 -1.34
CA LEU A 58 6.56 0.38 -0.94
C LEU A 58 5.92 1.36 -1.92
N GLY A 59 4.86 0.95 -2.61
CA GLY A 59 4.03 1.83 -3.42
C GLY A 59 2.71 2.15 -2.73
N ILE A 60 2.41 3.44 -2.56
CA ILE A 60 1.22 3.94 -1.88
C ILE A 60 0.33 4.66 -2.91
N CYS A 61 -0.95 4.30 -3.02
CA CYS A 61 -1.94 4.93 -3.90
C CYS A 61 -1.42 5.03 -5.36
N ASN A 62 -1.05 6.21 -5.85
CA ASN A 62 -0.46 6.38 -7.18
C ASN A 62 0.83 5.56 -7.36
N GLY A 63 1.64 5.41 -6.30
CA GLY A 63 2.80 4.52 -6.29
C GLY A 63 2.42 3.04 -6.39
N ALA A 64 1.31 2.61 -5.78
CA ALA A 64 0.79 1.25 -5.92
C ALA A 64 0.33 0.98 -7.36
N GLN A 65 -0.36 1.95 -7.97
CA GLN A 65 -0.75 1.89 -9.37
C GLN A 65 0.48 1.71 -10.28
N ALA A 66 1.57 2.45 -10.01
CA ALA A 66 2.81 2.35 -10.78
C ALA A 66 3.48 0.96 -10.65
N LEU A 67 3.51 0.38 -9.44
CA LEU A 67 4.05 -0.96 -9.21
C LEU A 67 3.23 -2.06 -9.94
N VAL A 68 1.93 -1.90 -10.02
CA VAL A 68 1.06 -2.81 -10.79
C VAL A 68 1.29 -2.63 -12.29
N GLU A 69 1.33 -1.39 -12.77
CA GLU A 69 1.47 -1.06 -14.19
C GLU A 69 2.85 -1.42 -14.78
N CYS A 70 3.91 -1.39 -13.96
CA CYS A 70 5.25 -1.83 -14.39
C CYS A 70 5.49 -3.35 -14.18
N GLY A 71 4.49 -4.09 -13.68
CA GLY A 71 4.54 -5.55 -13.50
C GLY A 71 5.33 -6.02 -12.27
N MET A 72 5.76 -5.13 -11.38
CA MET A 72 6.40 -5.52 -10.11
C MET A 72 5.41 -6.16 -9.12
N ILE A 73 4.14 -5.84 -9.26
CA ILE A 73 3.02 -6.44 -8.53
C ILE A 73 2.03 -7.03 -9.55
N PRO A 74 1.61 -8.28 -9.37
CA PRO A 74 1.95 -9.24 -8.33
C PRO A 74 3.31 -9.93 -8.50
N GLY A 75 4.01 -9.69 -9.62
CA GLY A 75 5.36 -10.19 -9.86
C GLY A 75 5.46 -11.71 -10.00
N LEU A 76 4.48 -12.35 -10.65
CA LEU A 76 4.48 -13.80 -10.92
C LEU A 76 5.06 -14.11 -12.30
N LYS A 77 4.83 -13.23 -13.25
CA LYS A 77 5.36 -13.27 -14.62
C LYS A 77 6.02 -11.90 -14.89
N ASP A 78 6.94 -11.85 -15.80
CA ASP A 78 7.59 -10.59 -16.17
C ASP A 78 6.73 -9.75 -17.12
N LYS A 79 5.49 -9.44 -16.68
CA LYS A 79 4.50 -8.63 -17.39
C LYS A 79 3.44 -8.08 -16.45
N VAL A 80 2.63 -7.16 -16.94
CA VAL A 80 1.42 -6.68 -16.25
C VAL A 80 0.39 -7.80 -16.21
N GLU A 81 -0.05 -8.21 -15.02
CA GLU A 81 -0.96 -9.35 -14.81
C GLU A 81 -2.31 -8.94 -14.24
N MET A 82 -2.40 -7.74 -13.66
CA MET A 82 -3.61 -7.17 -13.10
C MET A 82 -3.64 -5.66 -13.30
N ALA A 83 -4.73 -5.02 -12.93
CA ALA A 83 -4.87 -3.57 -13.03
C ALA A 83 -5.45 -2.97 -11.75
N LEU A 84 -5.14 -1.69 -11.54
CA LEU A 84 -5.88 -0.80 -10.68
C LEU A 84 -6.82 0.03 -11.56
N ALA A 85 -8.11 -0.29 -11.51
CA ALA A 85 -9.15 0.24 -12.39
C ALA A 85 -9.98 1.33 -11.69
N PRO A 86 -10.80 2.09 -12.44
CA PRO A 86 -11.73 3.05 -11.84
C PRO A 86 -12.59 2.42 -10.75
N ASN A 87 -12.82 3.21 -9.69
CA ASN A 87 -13.70 2.81 -8.60
C ASN A 87 -15.07 2.40 -9.13
N ASN A 88 -15.63 1.34 -8.56
CA ASN A 88 -16.96 0.87 -8.83
C ASN A 88 -17.72 0.76 -7.50
N ASN A 89 -18.44 1.80 -7.14
CA ASN A 89 -19.36 1.77 -6.02
C ASN A 89 -20.70 2.44 -6.42
N PRO A 90 -21.81 2.13 -5.73
CA PRO A 90 -23.14 2.55 -6.18
C PRO A 90 -23.45 4.03 -5.91
N PHE A 91 -22.63 4.75 -5.13
CA PHE A 91 -22.99 6.08 -4.63
C PHE A 91 -22.01 7.19 -5.05
N VAL A 92 -20.75 6.83 -5.38
CA VAL A 92 -19.72 7.80 -5.72
C VAL A 92 -19.09 7.45 -7.06
N SER A 93 -19.18 8.37 -8.01
CA SER A 93 -18.48 8.28 -9.29
C SER A 93 -17.15 9.02 -9.22
N GLY A 94 -16.06 8.36 -9.64
CA GLY A 94 -14.75 8.99 -9.70
C GLY A 94 -13.98 8.96 -8.38
N TYR A 95 -13.48 10.11 -7.95
CA TYR A 95 -12.60 10.21 -6.79
C TYR A 95 -13.37 10.06 -5.47
N TYR A 96 -12.92 9.15 -4.62
CA TYR A 96 -13.53 8.87 -3.33
C TYR A 96 -12.49 8.94 -2.21
N CYS A 97 -12.81 9.76 -1.20
CA CYS A 97 -11.99 9.97 -0.02
C CYS A 97 -12.79 9.62 1.22
N THR A 98 -12.35 8.62 1.97
CA THR A 98 -13.01 8.19 3.22
C THR A 98 -12.05 7.39 4.09
N TRP A 99 -12.44 7.18 5.36
CA TRP A 99 -11.79 6.22 6.24
C TRP A 99 -12.36 4.83 6.03
N ILE A 100 -11.48 3.85 6.06
CA ILE A 100 -11.80 2.41 5.94
C ILE A 100 -11.00 1.62 6.99
N TYR A 101 -11.32 0.36 7.12
CA TYR A 101 -10.58 -0.57 7.96
C TYR A 101 -9.92 -1.63 7.08
N LEU A 102 -8.70 -2.01 7.46
CA LEU A 102 -7.90 -3.02 6.79
C LEU A 102 -7.60 -4.16 7.73
N LYS A 103 -8.00 -5.35 7.35
CA LYS A 103 -7.62 -6.58 8.04
C LYS A 103 -6.33 -7.13 7.44
N ASN A 104 -5.34 -7.43 8.28
CA ASN A 104 -4.14 -8.15 7.88
C ASN A 104 -4.45 -9.65 7.71
N GLU A 105 -4.24 -10.17 6.51
CA GLU A 105 -4.53 -11.57 6.16
C GLU A 105 -3.37 -12.53 6.44
N GLN A 106 -2.18 -12.02 6.70
CA GLN A 106 -0.98 -12.84 6.68
C GLN A 106 -0.20 -12.79 8.00
N ASP A 107 0.54 -13.85 8.23
CA ASP A 107 1.52 -13.90 9.31
C ASP A 107 2.63 -12.85 9.08
N LYS A 108 3.15 -12.29 10.15
CA LYS A 108 4.15 -11.20 10.13
C LYS A 108 5.44 -11.45 9.34
N ASN A 109 5.76 -12.70 9.03
CA ASN A 109 6.96 -13.04 8.25
C ASN A 109 6.69 -13.16 6.74
N ARG A 110 5.43 -13.00 6.29
CA ARG A 110 5.09 -13.13 4.86
C ARG A 110 5.49 -11.91 4.04
N CYS A 111 5.37 -10.74 4.63
CA CYS A 111 5.68 -9.46 3.98
C CYS A 111 6.50 -8.61 4.93
N ILE A 112 7.59 -8.04 4.43
CA ILE A 112 8.51 -7.25 5.26
C ILE A 112 7.86 -6.02 5.88
N PHE A 113 6.78 -5.52 5.29
CA PHE A 113 6.05 -4.34 5.75
C PHE A 113 5.06 -4.63 6.88
N THR A 114 4.84 -5.91 7.23
CA THR A 114 3.88 -6.34 8.26
C THR A 114 4.54 -7.05 9.45
N LYS A 115 5.85 -6.90 9.62
CA LYS A 115 6.61 -7.56 10.71
C LYS A 115 6.06 -7.29 12.11
N PHE A 116 5.47 -6.11 12.33
CA PHE A 116 4.88 -5.67 13.61
C PHE A 116 3.35 -5.56 13.56
N ILE A 117 2.71 -6.29 12.65
CA ILE A 117 1.26 -6.36 12.50
C ILE A 117 0.90 -7.84 12.59
N GLU A 118 0.09 -8.20 13.59
CA GLU A 118 -0.35 -9.58 13.75
C GLU A 118 -1.39 -9.93 12.68
N LYS A 119 -1.50 -11.23 12.40
CA LYS A 119 -2.59 -11.72 11.56
C LYS A 119 -3.93 -11.40 12.24
N ASP A 120 -4.91 -11.02 11.42
CA ASP A 120 -6.24 -10.59 11.83
C ASP A 120 -6.32 -9.23 12.54
N ASP A 121 -5.18 -8.52 12.74
CA ASP A 121 -5.21 -7.14 13.18
C ASP A 121 -5.99 -6.27 12.20
N VAL A 122 -6.78 -5.33 12.73
CA VAL A 122 -7.58 -4.37 11.97
C VAL A 122 -7.03 -2.97 12.17
N ILE A 123 -6.68 -2.30 11.06
CA ILE A 123 -6.05 -0.99 11.07
C ILE A 123 -6.93 0.02 10.35
N PRO A 124 -7.35 1.13 11.00
CA PRO A 124 -8.02 2.24 10.33
C PRO A 124 -7.04 2.97 9.42
N MET A 125 -7.47 3.29 8.21
CA MET A 125 -6.64 3.99 7.23
C MET A 125 -7.50 4.76 6.23
N PRO A 126 -7.09 5.95 5.75
CA PRO A 126 -7.86 6.65 4.72
C PRO A 126 -7.52 6.14 3.32
N ILE A 127 -8.52 6.20 2.45
CA ILE A 127 -8.35 6.12 0.99
C ILE A 127 -8.61 7.48 0.36
N ALA A 128 -7.98 7.73 -0.79
CA ALA A 128 -8.17 8.96 -1.57
C ALA A 128 -7.77 8.70 -3.03
N HIS A 129 -8.67 8.12 -3.82
CA HIS A 129 -8.38 7.72 -5.20
C HIS A 129 -9.62 7.62 -6.08
N GLY A 130 -9.44 7.76 -7.40
CA GLY A 130 -10.44 7.48 -8.43
C GLY A 130 -10.28 6.10 -9.08
N GLU A 131 -9.05 5.58 -9.11
CA GLU A 131 -8.67 4.30 -9.73
C GLU A 131 -7.95 3.41 -8.72
N GLY A 132 -8.67 2.91 -7.70
CA GLY A 132 -8.10 2.10 -6.62
C GLY A 132 -8.53 0.64 -6.62
N ARG A 133 -9.29 0.21 -7.63
CA ARG A 133 -9.92 -1.10 -7.71
C ARG A 133 -8.97 -2.15 -8.28
N PHE A 134 -8.38 -2.99 -7.42
CA PHE A 134 -7.66 -4.18 -7.87
C PHE A 134 -8.59 -5.09 -8.67
N THR A 135 -8.19 -5.43 -9.89
CA THR A 135 -8.98 -6.27 -10.78
C THR A 135 -8.11 -7.07 -11.75
N THR A 136 -8.62 -8.20 -12.18
CA THR A 136 -8.07 -9.05 -13.25
C THR A 136 -9.20 -9.78 -13.94
N LYS A 137 -8.96 -10.22 -15.18
CA LYS A 137 -9.84 -11.14 -15.92
C LYS A 137 -9.41 -12.60 -15.77
N ASP A 138 -8.30 -12.85 -15.07
CA ASP A 138 -7.71 -14.18 -14.89
C ASP A 138 -7.99 -14.69 -13.48
N ASP A 139 -9.02 -15.49 -13.31
CA ASP A 139 -9.38 -16.12 -12.04
C ASP A 139 -8.25 -17.02 -11.51
N SER A 140 -7.44 -17.59 -12.40
CA SER A 140 -6.28 -18.39 -12.00
C SER A 140 -5.22 -17.57 -11.29
N LEU A 141 -5.10 -16.28 -11.62
CA LEU A 141 -4.22 -15.34 -10.94
C LEU A 141 -4.62 -15.16 -9.48
N ILE A 142 -5.91 -14.95 -9.21
CA ILE A 142 -6.41 -14.78 -7.83
C ILE A 142 -6.12 -16.03 -7.00
N ASN A 143 -6.37 -17.21 -7.55
CA ASN A 143 -6.04 -18.47 -6.87
C ASN A 143 -4.54 -18.59 -6.56
N GLN A 144 -3.68 -18.14 -7.47
CA GLN A 144 -2.23 -18.08 -7.23
C GLN A 144 -1.86 -17.09 -6.12
N LEU A 145 -2.45 -15.89 -6.10
CA LEU A 145 -2.22 -14.89 -5.04
C LEU A 145 -2.61 -15.42 -3.67
N ILE A 146 -3.74 -16.09 -3.56
CA ILE A 146 -4.21 -16.73 -2.33
C ILE A 146 -3.23 -17.85 -1.90
N LYS A 147 -2.91 -18.77 -2.81
CA LYS A 147 -1.97 -19.88 -2.56
C LYS A 147 -0.58 -19.37 -2.13
N ASN A 148 -0.08 -18.31 -2.75
CA ASN A 148 1.22 -17.71 -2.46
C ASN A 148 1.17 -16.77 -1.24
N LYS A 149 0.00 -16.56 -0.64
CA LYS A 149 -0.20 -15.63 0.48
C LYS A 149 0.25 -14.19 0.14
N GLN A 150 -0.04 -13.72 -1.10
CA GLN A 150 0.38 -12.39 -1.57
C GLN A 150 -0.63 -11.29 -1.24
N ILE A 151 -1.88 -11.61 -0.92
CA ILE A 151 -2.89 -10.67 -0.45
C ILE A 151 -2.56 -10.34 1.00
N ILE A 152 -2.14 -9.11 1.27
CA ILE A 152 -1.66 -8.68 2.59
C ILE A 152 -2.79 -8.04 3.38
N PHE A 153 -3.45 -7.03 2.82
CA PHE A 153 -4.58 -6.38 3.45
C PHE A 153 -5.84 -6.50 2.61
N ARG A 154 -6.96 -6.71 3.31
CA ARG A 154 -8.29 -6.64 2.72
C ARG A 154 -9.13 -5.56 3.40
N TYR A 155 -9.98 -4.91 2.64
CA TYR A 155 -11.02 -4.03 3.19
C TYR A 155 -11.94 -4.84 4.09
N SER A 156 -12.21 -4.33 5.29
CA SER A 156 -13.04 -5.01 6.31
C SER A 156 -13.91 -4.00 7.06
N THR A 157 -14.82 -4.51 7.87
CA THR A 157 -15.48 -3.75 8.91
C THR A 157 -14.51 -3.48 10.06
N ASN A 158 -14.88 -2.64 11.03
CA ASN A 158 -14.08 -2.33 12.21
C ASN A 158 -13.81 -3.53 13.13
N ASP A 159 -14.65 -4.56 13.05
CA ASP A 159 -14.50 -5.85 13.76
C ASP A 159 -13.84 -6.94 12.90
N GLY A 160 -13.31 -6.57 11.72
CA GLY A 160 -12.53 -7.45 10.86
C GLY A 160 -13.32 -8.39 9.95
N GLN A 161 -14.63 -8.18 9.80
CA GLN A 161 -15.44 -8.97 8.85
C GLN A 161 -15.19 -8.51 7.42
N ILE A 162 -15.06 -9.46 6.49
CA ILE A 162 -14.91 -9.19 5.08
C ILE A 162 -16.26 -9.21 4.40
N GLU A 163 -16.73 -8.05 3.96
CA GLU A 163 -17.99 -7.91 3.23
C GLU A 163 -17.71 -7.36 1.84
N GLU A 164 -18.12 -8.07 0.79
CA GLU A 164 -17.86 -7.69 -0.61
C GLU A 164 -18.75 -6.54 -1.13
N LYS A 165 -19.44 -5.84 -0.24
CA LYS A 165 -20.36 -4.76 -0.57
C LYS A 165 -19.87 -3.41 -0.02
N PHE A 166 -20.37 -2.34 -0.62
CA PHE A 166 -20.22 -0.98 -0.08
C PHE A 166 -20.98 -0.85 1.26
N PRO A 167 -20.43 -0.13 2.26
CA PRO A 167 -19.22 0.67 2.24
C PRO A 167 -17.94 -0.09 2.60
N THR A 168 -18.03 -1.35 3.05
CA THR A 168 -16.86 -2.13 3.51
C THR A 168 -15.85 -2.31 2.37
N ASN A 169 -16.32 -2.70 1.17
CA ASN A 169 -15.53 -2.63 -0.06
C ASN A 169 -15.81 -1.30 -0.76
N PRO A 170 -14.94 -0.28 -0.61
CA PRO A 170 -15.28 1.10 -1.01
C PRO A 170 -15.19 1.33 -2.51
N ASN A 171 -14.54 0.45 -3.26
CA ASN A 171 -14.19 0.64 -4.67
C ASN A 171 -14.46 -0.57 -5.57
N GLY A 172 -15.01 -1.65 -5.02
CA GLY A 172 -15.31 -2.87 -5.78
C GLY A 172 -14.07 -3.72 -6.11
N SER A 173 -12.98 -3.60 -5.35
CA SER A 173 -11.80 -4.46 -5.49
C SER A 173 -12.15 -5.93 -5.34
N ILE A 174 -11.65 -6.76 -6.27
CA ILE A 174 -11.85 -8.21 -6.23
C ILE A 174 -11.36 -8.77 -4.88
N HIS A 175 -12.13 -9.66 -4.26
CA HIS A 175 -11.84 -10.22 -2.93
C HIS A 175 -11.50 -9.17 -1.85
N ASN A 176 -12.05 -7.97 -1.94
CA ASN A 176 -11.75 -6.85 -1.01
C ASN A 176 -10.27 -6.49 -0.93
N ILE A 177 -9.47 -6.80 -1.92
CA ILE A 177 -8.02 -6.56 -1.90
C ILE A 177 -7.73 -5.06 -1.75
N ALA A 178 -6.96 -4.71 -0.73
CA ALA A 178 -6.48 -3.35 -0.47
C ALA A 178 -4.95 -3.23 -0.62
N ALA A 179 -4.23 -4.33 -0.41
CA ALA A 179 -2.79 -4.40 -0.62
C ALA A 179 -2.32 -5.79 -1.04
N ILE A 180 -1.33 -5.82 -1.93
CA ILE A 180 -0.68 -7.06 -2.43
C ILE A 180 0.83 -6.89 -2.31
N CYS A 181 1.54 -7.96 -1.93
CA CYS A 181 2.99 -8.03 -2.07
C CYS A 181 3.41 -8.90 -3.27
N ASN A 182 4.66 -8.75 -3.71
CA ASN A 182 5.27 -9.67 -4.66
C ASN A 182 5.54 -11.05 -4.01
N LYS A 183 6.01 -12.01 -4.80
CA LYS A 183 6.28 -13.38 -4.34
C LYS A 183 7.33 -13.43 -3.22
N LYS A 184 8.37 -12.58 -3.26
CA LYS A 184 9.40 -12.49 -2.22
C LYS A 184 8.91 -11.80 -0.94
N GLY A 185 7.91 -10.91 -1.02
CA GLY A 185 7.38 -10.14 0.11
C GLY A 185 8.13 -8.83 0.40
N ASN A 186 9.07 -8.43 -0.43
CA ASN A 186 9.84 -7.19 -0.28
C ASN A 186 9.31 -6.02 -1.12
N VAL A 187 8.34 -6.24 -1.99
CA VAL A 187 7.62 -5.18 -2.72
C VAL A 187 6.15 -5.24 -2.32
N MET A 188 5.55 -4.12 -1.94
CA MET A 188 4.13 -4.03 -1.58
C MET A 188 3.46 -2.85 -2.28
N ALA A 189 2.31 -3.09 -2.90
CA ALA A 189 1.39 -2.09 -3.38
C ALA A 189 0.20 -1.99 -2.43
N ILE A 190 -0.06 -0.79 -1.92
CA ILE A 190 -1.19 -0.50 -1.03
C ILE A 190 -1.95 0.74 -1.52
N MET A 191 -3.28 0.62 -1.70
CA MET A 191 -4.11 1.75 -2.14
C MET A 191 -4.46 2.73 -1.04
N PRO A 192 -4.80 2.30 0.20
CA PRO A 192 -4.91 3.19 1.35
C PRO A 192 -3.60 3.90 1.70
N HIS A 193 -3.70 4.96 2.50
CA HIS A 193 -2.60 5.87 2.84
C HIS A 193 -2.10 5.67 4.28
N PRO A 194 -1.11 4.79 4.54
CA PRO A 194 -0.56 4.60 5.88
C PRO A 194 0.10 5.86 6.44
N GLU A 195 0.68 6.72 5.58
CA GLU A 195 1.31 7.98 6.00
C GLU A 195 0.31 8.98 6.58
N ARG A 196 -0.98 8.82 6.29
CA ARG A 196 -2.07 9.64 6.82
C ARG A 196 -2.73 9.05 8.06
N ALA A 197 -2.26 7.92 8.55
CA ALA A 197 -2.76 7.22 9.73
C ALA A 197 -1.62 6.74 10.64
N SER A 198 -0.44 7.37 10.55
CA SER A 198 0.78 6.99 11.24
C SER A 198 0.87 7.53 12.67
N PHE A 199 0.15 8.59 13.00
CA PHE A 199 0.13 9.21 14.32
C PHE A 199 -1.30 9.33 14.86
N ILE A 200 -1.45 9.27 16.19
CA ILE A 200 -2.77 9.33 16.84
C ILE A 200 -3.56 10.57 16.41
N ARG A 201 -2.91 11.74 16.26
CA ARG A 201 -3.57 12.98 15.82
C ARG A 201 -4.20 12.92 14.43
N GLN A 202 -3.82 11.94 13.61
CA GLN A 202 -4.32 11.79 12.25
C GLN A 202 -5.58 10.91 12.18
N LEU A 203 -5.89 10.17 13.25
CA LEU A 203 -7.05 9.27 13.29
C LEU A 203 -8.36 10.06 13.38
N PRO A 204 -9.48 9.53 12.86
CA PRO A 204 -10.76 10.24 12.82
C PRO A 204 -11.31 10.55 14.21
N ASP A 205 -11.03 9.73 15.19
CA ASP A 205 -11.43 9.87 16.60
C ASP A 205 -10.35 10.55 17.48
N ALA A 206 -9.37 11.21 16.86
CA ALA A 206 -8.27 11.85 17.57
C ALA A 206 -8.73 12.83 18.66
N THR A 207 -9.85 13.53 18.46
CA THR A 207 -10.42 14.46 19.45
C THR A 207 -10.91 13.71 20.70
N GLU A 208 -11.56 12.56 20.54
CA GLU A 208 -12.02 11.72 21.64
C GLU A 208 -10.83 11.10 22.38
N LEU A 209 -9.83 10.63 21.62
CA LEU A 209 -8.57 10.13 22.15
C LEU A 209 -7.83 11.21 22.95
N LYS A 210 -7.79 12.45 22.48
CA LYS A 210 -7.21 13.58 23.21
C LYS A 210 -7.87 13.76 24.58
N ASN A 211 -9.18 13.63 24.66
CA ASN A 211 -9.91 13.72 25.92
C ASN A 211 -9.56 12.54 26.87
N LYS A 212 -9.43 11.33 26.34
CA LYS A 212 -8.96 10.15 27.11
C LYS A 212 -7.56 10.34 27.72
N PHE A 213 -6.69 11.03 26.99
CA PHE A 213 -5.32 11.34 27.45
C PHE A 213 -5.22 12.64 28.27
N ASN A 214 -6.34 13.15 28.81
CA ASN A 214 -6.39 14.37 29.61
C ASN A 214 -5.71 15.59 28.94
N GLY A 215 -5.85 15.71 27.63
CA GLY A 215 -5.26 16.79 26.86
C GLY A 215 -3.74 16.69 26.66
N ASN A 216 -3.13 15.56 26.95
CA ASN A 216 -1.69 15.33 26.75
C ASN A 216 -1.35 15.40 25.25
N ILE A 217 -0.82 16.54 24.81
CA ILE A 217 -0.45 16.81 23.41
C ILE A 217 0.65 15.85 22.94
N ARG A 218 1.56 15.42 23.83
CA ARG A 218 2.62 14.46 23.45
C ARG A 218 2.08 13.12 23.04
N ALA A 219 1.00 12.63 23.68
CA ALA A 219 0.34 11.39 23.30
C ALA A 219 -0.29 11.45 21.88
N MET A 220 -0.58 12.65 21.37
CA MET A 220 -1.08 12.83 20.01
C MET A 220 -0.01 12.61 18.92
N GLU A 221 1.25 12.72 19.29
CA GLU A 221 2.41 12.43 18.43
C GLU A 221 2.87 10.96 18.54
N ASP A 222 2.21 10.16 19.38
CA ASP A 222 2.53 8.74 19.49
C ASP A 222 2.15 7.99 18.19
N PRO A 223 2.89 6.92 17.87
CA PRO A 223 2.61 6.10 16.71
C PRO A 223 1.21 5.48 16.78
N ALA A 224 0.47 5.59 15.68
CA ALA A 224 -0.76 4.85 15.45
C ALA A 224 -0.46 3.53 14.72
N PRO A 225 -1.40 2.56 14.66
CA PRO A 225 -1.15 1.23 14.11
C PRO A 225 -0.53 1.21 12.70
N ALA A 226 -0.92 2.13 11.82
CA ALA A 226 -0.39 2.21 10.45
C ALA A 226 1.11 2.55 10.38
N MET A 227 1.68 3.19 11.42
CA MET A 227 3.13 3.43 11.53
C MET A 227 3.93 2.12 11.49
N SER A 228 3.36 1.02 11.93
CA SER A 228 4.00 -0.31 11.93
C SER A 228 4.49 -0.75 10.54
N ILE A 229 3.86 -0.26 9.47
CA ILE A 229 4.31 -0.51 8.08
C ILE A 229 5.71 0.08 7.86
N PHE A 230 5.92 1.32 8.25
CA PHE A 230 7.23 2.01 8.10
C PHE A 230 8.27 1.50 9.08
N VAL A 231 7.87 1.18 10.31
CA VAL A 231 8.75 0.57 11.32
C VAL A 231 9.20 -0.83 10.87
N SER A 232 8.32 -1.61 10.24
CA SER A 232 8.65 -2.92 9.68
C SER A 232 9.69 -2.80 8.56
N MET A 233 9.51 -1.86 7.63
CA MET A 233 10.47 -1.56 6.57
C MET A 233 11.83 -1.15 7.16
N LYS A 234 11.84 -0.22 8.11
CA LYS A 234 13.05 0.21 8.80
C LYS A 234 13.79 -0.97 9.42
N LYS A 235 13.08 -1.82 10.15
CA LYS A 235 13.66 -2.98 10.82
C LYS A 235 14.25 -3.99 9.84
N TYR A 236 13.58 -4.21 8.71
CA TYR A 236 14.11 -5.07 7.66
C TYR A 236 15.42 -4.54 7.08
N ILE A 237 15.52 -3.23 6.81
CA ILE A 237 16.74 -2.59 6.31
C ILE A 237 17.88 -2.78 7.32
N GLU A 238 17.63 -2.50 8.59
CA GLU A 238 18.63 -2.64 9.66
C GLU A 238 19.14 -4.08 9.86
N GLU A 239 18.31 -5.08 9.58
CA GLU A 239 18.68 -6.50 9.77
C GLU A 239 19.33 -7.14 8.54
N LYS A 240 19.05 -6.65 7.34
CA LYS A 240 19.41 -7.36 6.09
C LYS A 240 20.38 -6.60 5.20
N ILE A 241 20.42 -5.28 5.30
CA ILE A 241 21.09 -4.42 4.33
C ILE A 241 22.23 -3.63 4.96
N VAL A 242 22.17 -3.34 6.26
CA VAL A 242 23.20 -2.67 7.06
C VAL A 242 23.86 -3.67 8.00
#